data_e022b0d715f68e927ef9c406a19d3a32
#
_entry.id   e022b0d715f68e927ef9c406a19d3a32
#
_cell.length_a   1.000
_cell.length_b   1.000
_cell.length_c   1.000
_cell.angle_alpha   90.00
_cell.angle_beta   90.00
_cell.angle_gamma   90.00
#
_symmetry.space_group_name_H-M   'P 1'
#
loop_
_entity.id
_entity.type
_entity.pdbx_description
1 polymer ?
#
loop_
_entity_poly.entity_id
_entity_poly.type
_entity_poly.pdbx_seq_one_letter_code
_entity_poly.pdbx_strand_id
1 'polypeptide(L)'
;MLAWRDFVPERPPLKSLPPGRFWLPEGGILIDRREDTELYLALNKGGAFKLFRNGKLIASDTQFSLLVKEGRKTKNAVGHLISRYKYEIQEDDLTISGSLGWAKQKQMNPFNSMALRLVMLTVGRFFPNLIRTILQTILITGKNKAPFKFVRRLYWQQGNWQVSDSLAAESWAKVQDACLGVDQTSIYVVMSRTFQAGQLQTPYDLTDKVKSLTNKETLRVTRVFD
;
A
#
# COMPACT_ATOMS: atom_id res chain seq x y z
N MET A 1 -1.10 -19.31 -22.87
CA MET A 1 -2.39 -19.88 -23.28
C MET A 1 -2.93 -20.98 -22.36
N LEU A 2 -2.39 -21.17 -21.15
CA LEU A 2 -2.89 -22.16 -20.18
C LEU A 2 -4.06 -21.64 -19.31
N ALA A 3 -4.21 -20.33 -19.16
CA ALA A 3 -5.24 -19.74 -18.30
C ALA A 3 -6.70 -19.91 -18.79
N TRP A 4 -6.91 -20.34 -20.02
CA TRP A 4 -8.26 -20.57 -20.57
C TRP A 4 -8.75 -22.01 -20.39
N ARG A 5 -7.89 -22.95 -20.00
CA ARG A 5 -8.29 -24.35 -19.76
C ARG A 5 -9.05 -24.54 -18.46
N ASP A 6 -8.76 -23.69 -17.46
CA ASP A 6 -9.35 -23.79 -16.13
C ASP A 6 -10.39 -22.68 -15.87
N PHE A 7 -10.91 -22.09 -16.96
CA PHE A 7 -11.97 -21.09 -16.84
C PHE A 7 -13.28 -21.77 -16.43
N VAL A 8 -13.66 -21.60 -15.18
CA VAL A 8 -14.99 -21.97 -14.69
C VAL A 8 -15.92 -20.78 -14.91
N PRO A 9 -16.89 -20.86 -15.84
CA PRO A 9 -17.77 -19.75 -16.17
C PRO A 9 -18.69 -19.34 -15.01
N GLU A 10 -18.99 -20.27 -14.12
CA GLU A 10 -19.78 -20.03 -12.92
C GLU A 10 -18.88 -19.98 -11.69
N ARG A 11 -18.50 -18.80 -11.27
CA ARG A 11 -17.89 -18.61 -9.96
C ARG A 11 -19.00 -18.67 -8.91
N PRO A 12 -18.83 -19.46 -7.82
CA PRO A 12 -19.77 -19.41 -6.73
C PRO A 12 -19.88 -17.97 -6.22
N PRO A 13 -21.08 -17.50 -5.90
CA PRO A 13 -21.26 -16.13 -5.42
C PRO A 13 -20.40 -15.91 -4.18
N LEU A 14 -19.71 -14.78 -4.11
CA LEU A 14 -18.85 -14.38 -2.98
C LEU A 14 -19.55 -14.47 -1.60
N LYS A 15 -20.89 -14.42 -1.60
CA LYS A 15 -21.73 -14.61 -0.41
C LYS A 15 -21.67 -16.02 0.20
N SER A 16 -21.09 -17.00 -0.49
CA SER A 16 -21.01 -18.39 0.00
C SER A 16 -19.84 -18.65 0.94
N LEU A 17 -18.94 -17.72 1.13
CA LEU A 17 -17.83 -17.87 2.07
C LEU A 17 -18.32 -17.60 3.50
N PRO A 18 -18.07 -18.51 4.45
CA PRO A 18 -18.51 -18.32 5.83
C PRO A 18 -17.86 -17.10 6.49
N PRO A 19 -18.51 -16.51 7.51
CA PRO A 19 -17.84 -15.54 8.36
C PRO A 19 -16.63 -16.18 9.05
N GLY A 20 -15.62 -15.39 9.35
CA GLY A 20 -14.41 -15.86 10.01
C GLY A 20 -13.17 -15.12 9.53
N ARG A 21 -12.06 -15.49 10.13
CA ARG A 21 -10.74 -14.92 9.83
C ARG A 21 -9.89 -15.91 9.06
N PHE A 22 -9.35 -15.45 7.95
CA PHE A 22 -8.52 -16.26 7.05
C PHE A 22 -7.16 -15.60 6.91
N TRP A 23 -6.11 -16.35 7.17
CA TRP A 23 -4.74 -15.89 7.03
C TRP A 23 -4.09 -16.57 5.81
N LEU A 24 -3.58 -15.77 4.89
CA LEU A 24 -2.86 -16.20 3.69
C LEU A 24 -1.37 -15.83 3.85
N PRO A 25 -0.54 -16.70 4.45
CA PRO A 25 0.83 -16.35 4.85
C PRO A 25 1.73 -16.02 3.67
N GLU A 26 1.61 -16.69 2.54
CA GLU A 26 2.42 -16.45 1.34
C GLU A 26 2.20 -15.03 0.78
N GLY A 27 0.96 -14.56 0.77
CA GLY A 27 0.60 -13.21 0.34
C GLY A 27 0.74 -12.15 1.44
N GLY A 28 0.85 -12.56 2.69
CA GLY A 28 0.79 -11.67 3.86
C GLY A 28 -0.55 -10.94 3.96
N ILE A 29 -1.64 -11.62 3.58
CA ILE A 29 -2.99 -11.05 3.53
C ILE A 29 -3.84 -11.69 4.63
N LEU A 30 -4.44 -10.85 5.45
CA LEU A 30 -5.48 -11.23 6.41
C LEU A 30 -6.84 -10.82 5.86
N ILE A 31 -7.78 -11.74 5.87
CA ILE A 31 -9.19 -11.49 5.53
C ILE A 31 -10.00 -11.72 6.79
N ASP A 32 -10.77 -10.71 7.21
CA ASP A 32 -11.69 -10.83 8.35
C ASP A 32 -13.10 -10.51 7.87
N ARG A 33 -13.99 -11.49 8.01
CA ARG A 33 -15.38 -11.40 7.57
C ARG A 33 -16.29 -11.50 8.77
N ARG A 34 -17.02 -10.45 9.03
CA ARG A 34 -17.96 -10.35 10.16
C ARG A 34 -19.29 -9.83 9.66
N GLU A 35 -20.37 -10.57 9.93
CA GLU A 35 -21.73 -10.18 9.58
C GLU A 35 -21.84 -9.63 8.14
N ASP A 36 -21.92 -8.30 8.02
CA ASP A 36 -22.06 -7.58 6.75
C ASP A 36 -20.75 -6.96 6.25
N THR A 37 -19.65 -7.09 7.03
CA THR A 37 -18.38 -6.46 6.73
C THR A 37 -17.29 -7.46 6.31
N GLU A 38 -16.43 -7.03 5.39
CA GLU A 38 -15.27 -7.78 4.94
C GLU A 38 -14.04 -6.86 4.93
N LEU A 39 -13.06 -7.16 5.77
CA LEU A 39 -11.77 -6.47 5.81
C LEU A 39 -10.71 -7.31 5.10
N TYR A 40 -10.06 -6.73 4.11
CA TYR A 40 -8.87 -7.28 3.44
C TYR A 40 -7.66 -6.46 3.84
N LEU A 41 -6.72 -7.04 4.57
CA LEU A 41 -5.57 -6.34 5.16
C LEU A 41 -4.26 -6.94 4.67
N ALA A 42 -3.42 -6.14 4.03
CA ALA A 42 -2.10 -6.53 3.55
C ALA A 42 -1.03 -6.18 4.59
N LEU A 43 -0.67 -7.13 5.45
CA LEU A 43 0.30 -6.95 6.52
C LEU A 43 1.71 -6.65 5.99
N ASN A 44 2.11 -7.32 4.89
CA ASN A 44 3.39 -7.08 4.22
C ASN A 44 3.47 -5.75 3.45
N LYS A 45 2.37 -4.98 3.46
CA LYS A 45 2.26 -3.66 2.82
C LYS A 45 1.91 -2.57 3.83
N GLY A 46 2.43 -2.70 5.06
CA GLY A 46 2.22 -1.71 6.11
C GLY A 46 0.78 -1.58 6.60
N GLY A 47 -0.03 -2.62 6.42
CA GLY A 47 -1.44 -2.57 6.79
C GLY A 47 -2.31 -1.78 5.80
N ALA A 48 -1.96 -1.78 4.51
CA ALA A 48 -2.87 -1.34 3.47
C ALA A 48 -4.11 -2.23 3.49
N PHE A 49 -5.31 -1.63 3.38
CA PHE A 49 -6.55 -2.39 3.51
C PHE A 49 -7.63 -1.95 2.55
N LYS A 50 -8.58 -2.84 2.32
CA LYS A 50 -9.90 -2.55 1.74
C LYS A 50 -10.97 -3.07 2.67
N LEU A 51 -11.98 -2.25 2.91
CA LEU A 51 -13.11 -2.58 3.75
C LEU A 51 -14.39 -2.49 2.92
N PHE A 52 -15.13 -3.57 2.94
CA PHE A 52 -16.42 -3.67 2.26
C PHE A 52 -17.51 -3.85 3.29
N ARG A 53 -18.70 -3.30 3.02
CA ARG A 53 -19.94 -3.58 3.75
C ARG A 53 -21.04 -3.92 2.75
N ASN A 54 -21.73 -5.03 2.97
CA ASN A 54 -22.75 -5.57 2.05
C ASN A 54 -22.25 -5.64 0.58
N GLY A 55 -20.96 -5.99 0.39
CA GLY A 55 -20.32 -6.08 -0.91
C GLY A 55 -19.96 -4.75 -1.56
N LYS A 56 -20.21 -3.60 -0.91
CA LYS A 56 -19.80 -2.28 -1.38
C LYS A 56 -18.51 -1.84 -0.71
N LEU A 57 -17.57 -1.28 -1.48
CA LEU A 57 -16.33 -0.71 -0.96
C LEU A 57 -16.66 0.56 -0.16
N ILE A 58 -16.38 0.55 1.15
CA ILE A 58 -16.57 1.72 2.03
C ILE A 58 -15.26 2.42 2.36
N ALA A 59 -14.14 1.68 2.39
CA ALA A 59 -12.82 2.29 2.61
C ALA A 59 -11.72 1.55 1.84
N SER A 60 -10.79 2.30 1.28
CA SER A 60 -9.56 1.81 0.68
C SER A 60 -8.40 2.69 1.16
N ASP A 61 -7.35 2.07 1.66
CA ASP A 61 -6.24 2.80 2.28
C ASP A 61 -4.91 2.12 2.01
N THR A 62 -3.98 2.86 1.43
CA THR A 62 -2.62 2.41 1.11
C THR A 62 -1.57 2.93 2.10
N GLN A 63 -1.96 3.48 3.26
CA GLN A 63 -1.06 4.05 4.26
C GLN A 63 -0.68 5.53 4.02
N PHE A 64 0.23 6.03 4.86
CA PHE A 64 0.78 7.37 4.74
C PHE A 64 1.58 7.59 3.46
N SER A 65 1.41 8.75 2.88
CA SER A 65 2.24 9.28 1.80
C SER A 65 2.66 10.70 2.16
N LEU A 66 3.96 10.94 2.21
CA LEU A 66 4.55 12.24 2.55
C LEU A 66 5.39 12.76 1.41
N LEU A 67 5.24 14.03 1.08
CA LEU A 67 6.15 14.76 0.20
C LEU A 67 7.18 15.50 1.05
N VAL A 68 8.44 15.10 0.95
CA VAL A 68 9.52 15.60 1.79
C VAL A 68 10.54 16.36 0.96
N LYS A 69 10.87 17.58 1.35
CA LYS A 69 11.91 18.39 0.70
C LYS A 69 13.29 18.02 1.24
N GLU A 70 14.16 17.59 0.37
CA GLU A 70 15.55 17.26 0.70
C GLU A 70 16.51 18.09 -0.19
N GLY A 71 16.94 19.23 0.32
CA GLY A 71 17.70 20.21 -0.43
C GLY A 71 16.89 20.82 -1.59
N ARG A 72 17.35 20.62 -2.83
CA ARG A 72 16.66 21.07 -4.05
C ARG A 72 15.68 20.04 -4.63
N LYS A 73 15.60 18.85 -4.05
CA LYS A 73 14.76 17.75 -4.55
C LYS A 73 13.64 17.47 -3.57
N THR A 74 12.51 17.02 -4.10
CA THR A 74 11.43 16.45 -3.33
C THR A 74 11.45 14.93 -3.48
N LYS A 75 11.17 14.22 -2.40
CA LYS A 75 11.08 12.76 -2.36
C LYS A 75 9.77 12.35 -1.71
N ASN A 76 9.19 11.27 -2.18
CA ASN A 76 8.01 10.68 -1.53
C ASN A 76 8.43 9.60 -0.54
N ALA A 77 7.91 9.69 0.69
CA ALA A 77 7.99 8.64 1.69
C ALA A 77 6.63 7.97 1.85
N VAL A 78 6.55 6.66 1.66
CA VAL A 78 5.29 5.92 1.58
C VAL A 78 5.28 4.72 2.51
N GLY A 79 4.15 4.47 3.16
CA GLY A 79 4.01 3.47 4.22
C GLY A 79 4.00 2.02 3.75
N HIS A 80 3.70 1.73 2.49
CA HIS A 80 3.54 0.37 1.95
C HIS A 80 4.76 -0.17 1.18
N LEU A 81 5.86 0.57 1.14
CA LEU A 81 7.03 0.21 0.30
C LEU A 81 8.02 -0.75 0.97
N ILE A 82 8.10 -0.75 2.28
CA ILE A 82 9.01 -1.64 3.01
C ILE A 82 8.39 -3.04 3.09
N SER A 83 9.19 -4.07 2.90
CA SER A 83 8.70 -5.45 2.88
C SER A 83 8.67 -6.14 4.25
N ARG A 84 9.13 -5.46 5.30
CA ARG A 84 9.19 -6.03 6.66
C ARG A 84 8.58 -5.06 7.66
N TYR A 85 7.37 -5.40 8.08
CA TYR A 85 6.64 -4.73 9.15
C TYR A 85 6.49 -5.67 10.33
N LYS A 86 6.39 -5.12 11.54
CA LYS A 86 5.99 -5.87 12.72
C LYS A 86 4.47 -5.81 12.80
N TYR A 87 3.84 -6.92 13.10
CA TYR A 87 2.40 -6.97 13.29
C TYR A 87 2.04 -7.90 14.44
N GLU A 88 0.96 -7.54 15.12
CA GLU A 88 0.31 -8.32 16.17
C GLU A 88 -1.15 -8.50 15.77
N ILE A 89 -1.62 -9.72 15.84
CA ILE A 89 -2.97 -10.12 15.45
C ILE A 89 -3.67 -10.65 16.69
N GLN A 90 -4.64 -9.91 17.18
CA GLN A 90 -5.57 -10.33 18.23
C GLN A 90 -6.98 -10.45 17.62
N GLU A 91 -7.95 -10.96 18.37
CA GLU A 91 -9.29 -11.22 17.85
C GLU A 91 -9.98 -9.95 17.33
N ASP A 92 -9.95 -8.87 18.10
CA ASP A 92 -10.58 -7.58 17.75
C ASP A 92 -9.60 -6.44 17.57
N ASP A 93 -8.30 -6.72 17.55
CA ASP A 93 -7.25 -5.72 17.48
C ASP A 93 -6.09 -6.20 16.59
N LEU A 94 -5.78 -5.41 15.59
CA LEU A 94 -4.73 -5.69 14.63
C LEU A 94 -3.77 -4.50 14.63
N THR A 95 -2.56 -4.70 15.12
CA THR A 95 -1.55 -3.64 15.17
C THR A 95 -0.43 -3.92 14.18
N ILE A 96 -0.12 -2.94 13.34
CA ILE A 96 0.99 -2.98 12.37
C ILE A 96 1.90 -1.80 12.61
N SER A 97 3.20 -2.03 12.68
CA SER A 97 4.19 -0.99 12.88
C SER A 97 5.41 -1.13 11.98
N GLY A 98 6.01 -0.01 11.64
CA GLY A 98 7.16 0.01 10.77
C GLY A 98 7.66 1.41 10.44
N SER A 99 8.49 1.49 9.40
CA SER A 99 8.99 2.75 8.86
C SER A 99 8.45 2.98 7.46
N LEU A 100 8.28 4.24 7.08
CA LEU A 100 8.01 4.57 5.69
C LEU A 100 9.25 4.26 4.83
N GLY A 101 9.03 4.01 3.56
CA GLY A 101 10.07 3.81 2.56
C GLY A 101 10.15 4.97 1.58
N TRP A 102 11.36 5.31 1.15
CA TRP A 102 11.54 6.29 0.09
C TRP A 102 11.08 5.71 -1.26
N ALA A 103 10.12 6.35 -1.90
CA ALA A 103 9.72 6.02 -3.27
C ALA A 103 10.74 6.62 -4.25
N LYS A 104 11.32 5.76 -5.08
CA LYS A 104 12.19 6.20 -6.17
C LYS A 104 11.31 6.61 -7.35
N GLN A 105 11.25 7.89 -7.63
CA GLN A 105 10.67 8.43 -8.87
C GLN A 105 11.77 8.52 -9.93
N LYS A 106 12.23 7.41 -10.47
CA LYS A 106 13.15 7.41 -11.58
C LYS A 106 12.37 7.33 -12.88
N GLN A 107 12.12 8.46 -13.51
CA GLN A 107 11.59 8.45 -14.88
C GLN A 107 12.64 7.86 -15.82
N MET A 108 12.20 7.00 -16.70
CA MET A 108 13.05 6.47 -17.76
C MET A 108 13.29 7.57 -18.80
N ASN A 109 14.53 8.01 -18.92
CA ASN A 109 14.93 8.87 -20.03
C ASN A 109 14.91 8.08 -21.35
N PRO A 110 14.67 8.74 -22.51
CA PRO A 110 14.69 8.09 -23.82
C PRO A 110 15.97 7.27 -24.06
N PHE A 111 17.13 7.79 -23.68
CA PHE A 111 18.43 7.09 -23.78
C PHE A 111 18.46 5.80 -22.96
N ASN A 112 17.96 5.81 -21.72
CA ASN A 112 17.88 4.60 -20.90
C ASN A 112 16.92 3.57 -21.49
N SER A 113 15.85 4.02 -22.13
CA SER A 113 14.90 3.16 -22.83
C SER A 113 15.54 2.52 -24.08
N MET A 114 16.31 3.28 -24.84
CA MET A 114 17.05 2.77 -26.01
C MET A 114 18.15 1.79 -25.58
N ALA A 115 18.91 2.11 -24.54
CA ALA A 115 19.94 1.24 -23.98
C ALA A 115 19.32 -0.07 -23.49
N LEU A 116 18.17 -0.02 -22.80
CA LEU A 116 17.45 -1.20 -22.35
C LEU A 116 16.97 -2.05 -23.54
N ARG A 117 16.45 -1.43 -24.60
CA ARG A 117 16.06 -2.14 -25.82
C ARG A 117 17.24 -2.85 -26.48
N LEU A 118 18.39 -2.17 -26.57
CA LEU A 118 19.61 -2.76 -27.13
C LEU A 118 20.07 -3.97 -26.29
N VAL A 119 20.09 -3.83 -24.97
CA VAL A 119 20.42 -4.93 -24.05
C VAL A 119 19.44 -6.09 -24.19
N MET A 120 18.15 -5.79 -24.34
CA MET A 120 17.12 -6.85 -24.53
C MET A 120 17.28 -7.57 -25.86
N LEU A 121 17.65 -6.86 -26.94
CA LEU A 121 17.85 -7.45 -28.26
C LEU A 121 19.13 -8.31 -28.35
N THR A 122 20.17 -7.95 -27.62
CA THR A 122 21.45 -8.66 -27.59
C THR A 122 21.49 -9.74 -26.51
N VAL A 123 21.72 -9.33 -25.27
CA VAL A 123 21.91 -10.23 -24.12
C VAL A 123 20.58 -10.83 -23.64
N GLY A 124 19.48 -10.07 -23.71
CA GLY A 124 18.17 -10.51 -23.24
C GLY A 124 17.58 -11.68 -24.00
N ARG A 125 17.94 -11.81 -25.27
CA ARG A 125 17.51 -12.93 -26.10
C ARG A 125 18.13 -14.26 -25.61
N PHE A 126 19.36 -14.23 -25.12
CA PHE A 126 20.07 -15.41 -24.66
C PHE A 126 19.89 -15.68 -23.16
N PHE A 127 19.72 -14.64 -22.34
CA PHE A 127 19.63 -14.73 -20.88
C PHE A 127 18.44 -13.93 -20.30
N PRO A 128 17.19 -14.28 -20.65
CA PRO A 128 16.01 -13.51 -20.23
C PRO A 128 15.84 -13.48 -18.71
N ASN A 129 16.16 -14.57 -18.02
CA ASN A 129 16.05 -14.66 -16.57
C ASN A 129 17.06 -13.79 -15.82
N LEU A 130 18.28 -13.67 -16.35
CA LEU A 130 19.33 -12.81 -15.80
C LEU A 130 18.89 -11.34 -15.86
N ILE A 131 18.39 -10.90 -17.03
CA ILE A 131 17.92 -9.52 -17.19
C ILE A 131 16.70 -9.26 -16.32
N ARG A 132 15.77 -10.20 -16.21
CA ARG A 132 14.62 -10.09 -15.31
C ARG A 132 15.07 -9.87 -13.86
N THR A 133 16.04 -10.66 -13.39
CA THR A 133 16.59 -10.53 -12.02
C THR A 133 17.29 -9.20 -11.81
N ILE A 134 18.08 -8.74 -12.79
CA ILE A 134 18.75 -7.42 -12.74
C ILE A 134 17.71 -6.30 -12.71
N LEU A 135 16.72 -6.34 -13.61
CA LEU A 135 15.65 -5.34 -13.64
C LEU A 135 14.82 -5.34 -12.35
N GLN A 136 14.48 -6.51 -11.82
CA GLN A 136 13.80 -6.61 -10.52
C GLN A 136 14.64 -5.98 -9.41
N THR A 137 15.94 -6.24 -9.37
CA THR A 137 16.84 -5.67 -8.34
C THR A 137 16.98 -4.15 -8.47
N ILE A 138 17.02 -3.63 -9.70
CA ILE A 138 17.13 -2.19 -9.97
C ILE A 138 15.81 -1.47 -9.74
N LEU A 139 14.69 -2.09 -10.11
CA LEU A 139 13.34 -1.51 -10.05
C LEU A 139 12.66 -1.75 -8.70
N ILE A 140 13.03 -2.79 -7.96
CA ILE A 140 12.51 -3.02 -6.60
C ILE A 140 13.03 -1.92 -5.69
N THR A 141 12.16 -0.95 -5.53
CA THR A 141 12.32 0.21 -4.69
C THR A 141 11.83 -0.13 -3.31
N GLY A 142 12.33 -0.28 -2.30
CA GLY A 142 11.72 -0.63 -1.00
C GLY A 142 12.74 -0.95 0.07
N LYS A 143 14.03 -0.78 -0.25
CA LYS A 143 15.11 -1.07 0.71
C LYS A 143 15.49 0.16 1.56
N ASN A 144 15.21 1.37 1.12
CA ASN A 144 15.64 2.59 1.81
C ASN A 144 14.53 3.10 2.74
N LYS A 145 14.74 2.95 4.04
CA LYS A 145 13.83 3.49 5.05
C LYS A 145 13.91 5.00 5.10
N ALA A 146 12.75 5.65 5.23
CA ALA A 146 12.64 7.05 5.55
C ALA A 146 12.63 7.25 7.08
N PRO A 147 13.00 8.42 7.61
CA PRO A 147 13.08 8.70 9.05
C PRO A 147 11.69 8.93 9.68
N PHE A 148 10.68 8.20 9.22
CA PHE A 148 9.32 8.24 9.71
C PHE A 148 8.91 6.86 10.20
N LYS A 149 8.39 6.77 11.41
CA LYS A 149 7.89 5.53 12.01
C LYS A 149 6.39 5.65 12.18
N PHE A 150 5.66 4.61 11.82
CA PHE A 150 4.23 4.57 12.00
C PHE A 150 3.78 3.38 12.84
N VAL A 151 2.63 3.55 13.47
CA VAL A 151 1.84 2.48 14.05
C VAL A 151 0.42 2.64 13.57
N ARG A 152 -0.14 1.58 12.97
CA ARG A 152 -1.53 1.46 12.55
C ARG A 152 -2.20 0.42 13.42
N ARG A 153 -3.34 0.78 14.01
CA ARG A 153 -4.17 -0.11 14.79
C ARG A 153 -5.56 -0.15 14.16
N LEU A 154 -6.00 -1.35 13.77
CA LEU A 154 -7.36 -1.59 13.33
C LEU A 154 -8.05 -2.39 14.42
N TYR A 155 -9.18 -1.89 14.90
CA TYR A 155 -9.91 -2.55 15.97
C TYR A 155 -11.41 -2.56 15.69
N TRP A 156 -12.04 -3.65 16.10
CA TRP A 156 -13.48 -3.84 15.97
C TRP A 156 -14.19 -3.36 17.21
N GLN A 157 -15.10 -2.40 17.05
CA GLN A 157 -15.87 -1.85 18.15
C GLN A 157 -17.28 -1.47 17.69
N GLN A 158 -18.29 -1.87 18.44
CA GLN A 158 -19.71 -1.52 18.19
C GLN A 158 -20.19 -1.83 16.76
N GLY A 159 -19.79 -2.98 16.21
CA GLY A 159 -20.19 -3.37 14.86
C GLY A 159 -19.43 -2.70 13.71
N ASN A 160 -18.37 -1.93 14.01
CA ASN A 160 -17.61 -1.18 13.03
C ASN A 160 -16.11 -1.38 13.19
N TRP A 161 -15.40 -1.37 12.06
CA TRP A 161 -13.94 -1.24 12.05
C TRP A 161 -13.53 0.20 12.26
N GLN A 162 -12.62 0.40 13.20
CA GLN A 162 -11.97 1.69 13.45
C GLN A 162 -10.49 1.56 13.17
N VAL A 163 -9.90 2.63 12.62
CA VAL A 163 -8.47 2.67 12.30
C VAL A 163 -7.84 3.87 12.99
N SER A 164 -6.88 3.60 13.87
CA SER A 164 -6.06 4.60 14.53
C SER A 164 -4.65 4.54 13.97
N ASP A 165 -4.24 5.61 13.33
CA ASP A 165 -2.93 5.77 12.72
C ASP A 165 -2.10 6.76 13.52
N SER A 166 -0.87 6.41 13.83
CA SER A 166 0.11 7.32 14.41
C SER A 166 1.39 7.35 13.56
N LEU A 167 1.94 8.54 13.39
CA LEU A 167 3.16 8.77 12.62
C LEU A 167 4.11 9.65 13.43
N ALA A 168 5.31 9.15 13.67
CA ALA A 168 6.37 9.83 14.40
C ALA A 168 7.52 10.21 13.45
N ALA A 169 8.03 11.42 13.60
CA ALA A 169 9.18 11.93 12.87
C ALA A 169 10.15 12.63 13.82
N GLU A 170 11.43 12.62 13.47
CA GLU A 170 12.43 13.44 14.19
C GLU A 170 12.23 14.91 13.93
N SER A 171 11.79 15.28 12.73
CA SER A 171 11.48 16.65 12.33
C SER A 171 10.42 16.68 11.24
N TRP A 172 9.44 17.56 11.40
CA TRP A 172 8.37 17.82 10.43
C TRP A 172 8.69 18.96 9.46
N ALA A 173 9.71 19.76 9.74
CA ALA A 173 10.03 20.98 8.98
C ALA A 173 10.28 20.78 7.49
N LYS A 174 10.64 19.56 7.08
CA LYS A 174 10.90 19.22 5.66
C LYS A 174 9.68 18.62 4.96
N VAL A 175 8.61 18.34 5.67
CA VAL A 175 7.39 17.77 5.09
C VAL A 175 6.58 18.88 4.47
N GLN A 176 6.34 18.79 3.16
CA GLN A 176 5.58 19.76 2.39
C GLN A 176 4.11 19.40 2.31
N ASP A 177 3.86 18.09 2.18
CA ASP A 177 2.52 17.53 1.98
C ASP A 177 2.43 16.17 2.68
N ALA A 178 1.28 15.87 3.23
CA ALA A 178 1.00 14.64 3.97
C ALA A 178 -0.42 14.16 3.68
N CYS A 179 -0.54 12.94 3.23
CA CYS A 179 -1.82 12.31 2.95
C CYS A 179 -1.88 10.89 3.54
N LEU A 180 -3.09 10.44 3.81
CA LEU A 180 -3.40 9.09 4.22
C LEU A 180 -4.46 8.49 3.28
N GLY A 181 -4.28 7.23 2.92
CA GLY A 181 -5.23 6.55 2.06
C GLY A 181 -5.13 6.89 0.57
N VAL A 182 -3.94 7.27 0.10
CA VAL A 182 -3.71 7.47 -1.34
C VAL A 182 -3.75 6.14 -2.05
N ASP A 183 -4.74 5.95 -2.90
CA ASP A 183 -4.84 4.77 -3.75
C ASP A 183 -3.83 4.91 -4.91
N GLN A 184 -2.61 4.43 -4.68
CA GLN A 184 -1.59 4.38 -5.72
C GLN A 184 -1.83 3.15 -6.58
N THR A 185 -2.51 3.35 -7.68
CA THR A 185 -2.62 2.33 -8.70
C THR A 185 -1.28 2.16 -9.41
N SER A 186 -0.86 0.92 -9.62
CA SER A 186 0.32 0.64 -10.42
C SER A 186 0.08 1.06 -11.88
N ILE A 187 0.70 2.15 -12.29
CA ILE A 187 0.63 2.70 -13.64
C ILE A 187 1.20 1.73 -14.71
N TYR A 188 1.90 0.71 -14.28
CA TYR A 188 2.59 -0.23 -15.17
C TYR A 188 1.72 -1.39 -15.66
N VAL A 189 0.52 -1.53 -15.14
CA VAL A 189 -0.39 -2.58 -15.59
C VAL A 189 -1.37 -1.99 -16.60
N VAL A 190 -1.34 -2.48 -17.82
CA VAL A 190 -2.25 -2.04 -18.91
C VAL A 190 -3.72 -2.15 -18.49
N MET A 191 -4.02 -3.05 -17.57
CA MET A 191 -5.33 -3.27 -16.95
C MET A 191 -5.74 -2.16 -15.96
N SER A 192 -4.85 -1.24 -15.60
CA SER A 192 -5.18 -0.09 -14.72
C SER A 192 -6.19 0.90 -15.33
N ARG A 193 -6.59 0.70 -16.58
CA ARG A 193 -7.67 1.45 -17.21
C ARG A 193 -9.08 0.98 -16.85
N THR A 194 -9.21 -0.17 -16.21
CA THR A 194 -10.49 -0.77 -15.82
C THR A 194 -10.86 -0.51 -14.37
N PHE A 195 -10.67 0.73 -13.89
CA PHE A 195 -11.17 1.13 -12.58
C PHE A 195 -12.66 1.35 -12.64
N GLN A 196 -13.38 0.76 -11.70
CA GLN A 196 -14.76 1.13 -11.47
C GLN A 196 -14.80 2.49 -10.76
N ALA A 197 -15.74 3.34 -11.16
CA ALA A 197 -16.04 4.56 -10.43
C ALA A 197 -16.33 4.19 -8.96
N GLY A 198 -15.68 4.85 -8.02
CA GLY A 198 -15.78 4.53 -6.57
C GLY A 198 -14.68 3.64 -6.00
N GLN A 199 -13.83 3.04 -6.83
CA GLN A 199 -12.62 2.36 -6.33
C GLN A 199 -11.51 3.35 -5.96
N LEU A 200 -11.51 4.55 -6.55
CA LEU A 200 -10.59 5.63 -6.24
C LEU A 200 -11.25 6.52 -5.18
N GLN A 201 -10.75 6.45 -3.97
CA GLN A 201 -11.21 7.33 -2.89
C GLN A 201 -10.29 8.53 -2.75
N THR A 202 -10.88 9.67 -2.37
CA THR A 202 -10.11 10.89 -2.09
C THR A 202 -9.18 10.64 -0.90
N PRO A 203 -7.89 10.98 -1.02
CA PRO A 203 -6.96 10.86 0.09
C PRO A 203 -7.36 11.79 1.24
N TYR A 204 -7.13 11.32 2.46
CA TYR A 204 -7.32 12.14 3.65
C TYR A 204 -6.13 13.07 3.81
N ASP A 205 -6.32 14.36 3.55
CA ASP A 205 -5.26 15.37 3.66
C ASP A 205 -4.92 15.66 5.13
N LEU A 206 -3.63 15.60 5.42
CA LEU A 206 -3.05 15.83 6.74
C LEU A 206 -2.04 16.97 6.74
N THR A 207 -1.92 17.69 5.64
CA THR A 207 -0.88 18.69 5.43
C THR A 207 -0.90 19.78 6.47
N ASP A 208 -2.08 20.33 6.79
CA ASP A 208 -2.21 21.40 7.78
C ASP A 208 -1.94 20.88 9.20
N LYS A 209 -2.37 19.64 9.50
CA LYS A 209 -2.06 19.01 10.79
C LYS A 209 -0.56 18.81 10.96
N VAL A 210 0.14 18.39 9.90
CA VAL A 210 1.59 18.19 9.97
C VAL A 210 2.33 19.51 10.11
N LYS A 211 1.88 20.57 9.44
CA LYS A 211 2.50 21.91 9.53
C LYS A 211 2.37 22.53 10.94
N SER A 212 1.33 22.16 11.68
CA SER A 212 1.13 22.63 13.06
C SER A 212 1.94 21.85 14.10
N LEU A 213 2.55 20.71 13.74
CA LEU A 213 3.33 19.89 14.66
C LEU A 213 4.71 20.48 14.91
N THR A 214 5.14 20.43 16.16
CA THR A 214 6.51 20.72 16.57
C THR A 214 7.41 19.47 16.40
N ASN A 215 8.72 19.68 16.48
CA ASN A 215 9.68 18.56 16.38
C ASN A 215 9.42 17.52 17.48
N LYS A 216 9.50 16.23 17.09
CA LYS A 216 9.27 15.04 17.93
C LYS A 216 7.80 14.79 18.32
N GLU A 217 6.86 15.64 17.97
CA GLU A 217 5.46 15.33 18.15
C GLU A 217 5.01 14.19 17.22
N THR A 218 4.00 13.46 17.67
CA THR A 218 3.43 12.34 16.91
C THR A 218 2.10 12.76 16.33
N LEU A 219 1.97 12.67 15.01
CA LEU A 219 0.69 12.82 14.32
C LEU A 219 -0.20 11.64 14.69
N ARG A 220 -1.45 11.91 15.08
CA ARG A 220 -2.47 10.89 15.38
C ARG A 220 -3.74 11.17 14.60
N VAL A 221 -4.30 10.13 14.01
CA VAL A 221 -5.54 10.20 13.24
C VAL A 221 -6.36 8.95 13.55
N THR A 222 -7.61 9.13 13.94
CA THR A 222 -8.57 8.04 14.13
C THR A 222 -9.72 8.21 13.16
N ARG A 223 -10.10 7.14 12.50
CA ARG A 223 -11.18 7.09 11.51
C ARG A 223 -12.12 5.95 11.84
N VAL A 224 -13.40 6.23 11.76
CA VAL A 224 -14.50 5.26 11.90
C VAL A 224 -15.12 5.09 10.53
N PHE A 225 -15.43 3.87 10.15
CA PHE A 225 -16.04 3.56 8.86
C PHE A 225 -17.44 2.97 9.10
N ASP A 226 -18.42 3.83 8.90
CA ASP A 226 -19.86 3.53 9.05
C ASP A 226 -20.45 2.92 7.79
#